data_f845b663136f34996aacbfc18a7bb44c
#
_entry.id   f845b663136f34996aacbfc18a7bb44c
#
_cell.length_a   1.000
_cell.length_b   1.000
_cell.length_c   1.000
_cell.angle_alpha   90.00
_cell.angle_beta   90.00
_cell.angle_gamma   90.00
#
_symmetry.space_group_name_H-M   'P 1'
#
loop_
_entity.id
_entity.type
_entity.pdbx_description
1 polymer ?
#
loop_
_entity_poly.entity_id
_entity_poly.type
_entity_poly.pdbx_seq_one_letter_code
_entity_poly.pdbx_strand_id
1 'polypeptide(L)'
;GNVYESLSFSNGLINGEYITYYENGTIENKRYFNNGKIKDGECPHFYEDGKIKQQHSYLNSKLDGPAYEYYPDGKLMQENFYQQSELIGKDTSYYQSGKINSIHNRNSRGQYDGINERYSEEGKLLSKSVYKDGKQISVQTWYENGQKEEEKHFDEQGQLNGLVKQWYKNGNLAKSQNYKHDILDGDSEEWYENGIPESLYPYKNGKTDGVAKSWNKYGKLTYSIEYKNGVENGVYRNWSKNTGKLTKETQYVNGIRQGVEKEFNDRTGKLLTATQYVNNKRNGTEETYDQNGIKYITCYQNDEELSSLYTPTQIKDNATKGNSSAQFTLGKYEFTCANIDEGIKWLTKSAEQKNTDAIYFLATAYKGNGIPANNEKYITYLQQAAMLGNSNAQAEIGYLYLIGKELPQNLPDAGVWFKKAAAQGNFVAHFYLGRMYQNGDGVEKNMEKARFHLSNAAEGGIKPALKALNELEHQTK
;
A
#
# COMPACT_ATOMS: atom_id res chain seq x y z
N GLY A 1 -13.04 20.34 -74.77
CA GLY A 1 -12.51 20.22 -73.40
C GLY A 1 -13.65 20.32 -72.42
N ASN A 2 -13.62 19.47 -71.39
CA ASN A 2 -14.64 19.54 -70.34
C ASN A 2 -14.52 20.86 -69.62
N VAL A 3 -15.63 21.55 -69.34
CA VAL A 3 -15.69 22.75 -68.54
C VAL A 3 -15.64 22.31 -67.09
N TYR A 4 -14.56 22.68 -66.39
CA TYR A 4 -14.42 22.37 -64.95
C TYR A 4 -14.97 23.46 -64.04
N GLU A 5 -15.04 24.70 -64.53
CA GLU A 5 -15.64 25.81 -63.82
C GLU A 5 -16.27 26.86 -64.78
N SER A 6 -17.30 27.50 -64.32
CA SER A 6 -17.95 28.65 -65.00
C SER A 6 -18.09 29.78 -64.00
N LEU A 7 -17.58 30.95 -64.36
CA LEU A 7 -17.67 32.13 -63.52
C LEU A 7 -17.83 33.38 -64.34
N SER A 8 -18.55 34.39 -63.80
CA SER A 8 -18.81 35.65 -64.40
C SER A 8 -18.02 36.76 -63.67
N PHE A 9 -17.54 37.75 -64.40
CA PHE A 9 -16.83 38.92 -63.87
C PHE A 9 -17.53 40.23 -64.23
N SER A 10 -17.46 41.18 -63.29
CA SER A 10 -17.76 42.58 -63.50
C SER A 10 -16.72 43.46 -62.81
N ASN A 11 -16.14 44.44 -63.55
CA ASN A 11 -15.07 45.31 -63.03
C ASN A 11 -13.87 44.54 -62.37
N GLY A 12 -13.48 43.40 -62.96
CA GLY A 12 -12.34 42.61 -62.49
C GLY A 12 -12.63 41.78 -61.24
N LEU A 13 -13.84 41.80 -60.70
CA LEU A 13 -14.24 40.97 -59.57
C LEU A 13 -15.26 39.90 -60.01
N ILE A 14 -15.27 38.74 -59.38
CA ILE A 14 -16.29 37.70 -59.58
C ILE A 14 -17.65 38.34 -59.24
N ASN A 15 -18.61 38.24 -60.17
CA ASN A 15 -19.94 38.84 -60.00
C ASN A 15 -20.96 38.00 -60.76
N GLY A 16 -21.90 37.37 -60.10
CA GLY A 16 -22.83 36.40 -60.64
C GLY A 16 -22.61 34.97 -60.18
N GLU A 17 -23.04 34.06 -61.04
CA GLU A 17 -22.85 32.60 -60.68
C GLU A 17 -21.38 32.16 -60.81
N TYR A 18 -20.95 31.37 -59.83
CA TYR A 18 -19.75 30.54 -59.83
C TYR A 18 -20.16 29.09 -59.70
N ILE A 19 -19.88 28.30 -60.74
CA ILE A 19 -20.27 26.90 -60.81
C ILE A 19 -19.03 26.05 -61.09
N THR A 20 -18.79 24.99 -60.26
CA THR A 20 -17.82 23.95 -60.54
C THR A 20 -18.55 22.67 -61.00
N TYR A 21 -17.86 21.89 -61.83
CA TYR A 21 -18.44 20.69 -62.42
C TYR A 21 -17.53 19.47 -62.17
N TYR A 22 -18.11 18.31 -61.91
CA TYR A 22 -17.42 17.03 -61.94
C TYR A 22 -16.95 16.68 -63.36
N GLU A 23 -16.08 15.71 -63.48
CA GLU A 23 -15.56 15.19 -64.77
C GLU A 23 -16.69 14.72 -65.71
N ASN A 24 -17.78 14.19 -65.16
CA ASN A 24 -18.95 13.73 -65.87
C ASN A 24 -19.87 14.88 -66.33
N GLY A 25 -19.54 16.15 -66.03
CA GLY A 25 -20.29 17.34 -66.40
C GLY A 25 -21.43 17.70 -65.48
N THR A 26 -21.69 16.97 -64.42
CA THR A 26 -22.67 17.36 -63.39
C THR A 26 -22.12 18.50 -62.53
N ILE A 27 -23.05 19.35 -62.05
CA ILE A 27 -22.66 20.43 -61.12
C ILE A 27 -22.18 19.84 -59.83
N GLU A 28 -20.98 20.26 -59.40
CA GLU A 28 -20.41 19.92 -58.08
C GLU A 28 -20.80 20.97 -57.05
N ASN A 29 -20.68 22.28 -57.43
CA ASN A 29 -20.88 23.37 -56.48
C ASN A 29 -21.49 24.56 -57.21
N LYS A 30 -22.43 25.24 -56.57
CA LYS A 30 -23.04 26.45 -57.09
C LYS A 30 -23.06 27.56 -56.04
N ARG A 31 -22.43 28.71 -56.37
CA ARG A 31 -22.36 29.87 -55.48
C ARG A 31 -22.70 31.12 -56.30
N TYR A 32 -23.19 32.13 -55.59
CA TYR A 32 -23.42 33.43 -56.18
C TYR A 32 -22.49 34.47 -55.55
N PHE A 33 -21.91 35.32 -56.37
CA PHE A 33 -21.01 36.38 -55.91
C PHE A 33 -21.59 37.77 -56.28
N ASN A 34 -21.33 38.75 -55.40
CA ASN A 34 -21.58 40.16 -55.64
C ASN A 34 -20.30 40.94 -55.30
N ASN A 35 -19.63 41.52 -56.31
CA ASN A 35 -18.39 42.25 -56.20
C ASN A 35 -17.31 41.50 -55.42
N GLY A 36 -17.04 40.23 -55.80
CA GLY A 36 -16.05 39.38 -55.21
C GLY A 36 -16.40 38.75 -53.85
N LYS A 37 -17.56 39.04 -53.30
CA LYS A 37 -18.06 38.45 -52.03
C LYS A 37 -19.17 37.46 -52.32
N ILE A 38 -19.22 36.36 -51.53
CA ILE A 38 -20.34 35.41 -51.60
C ILE A 38 -21.60 36.14 -51.26
N LYS A 39 -22.62 36.06 -52.16
CA LYS A 39 -23.94 36.62 -51.93
C LYS A 39 -24.66 35.89 -50.81
N ASP A 40 -25.36 36.62 -49.98
CA ASP A 40 -26.20 36.07 -48.94
C ASP A 40 -27.21 35.07 -49.49
N GLY A 41 -27.39 33.96 -48.75
CA GLY A 41 -28.32 32.89 -49.12
C GLY A 41 -27.69 31.51 -49.10
N GLU A 42 -28.38 30.55 -49.67
CA GLU A 42 -28.00 29.14 -49.66
C GLU A 42 -27.01 28.81 -50.78
N CYS A 43 -25.98 28.04 -50.46
CA CYS A 43 -24.96 27.53 -51.37
C CYS A 43 -24.97 26.01 -51.37
N PRO A 44 -25.56 25.34 -52.37
CA PRO A 44 -25.61 23.91 -52.46
C PRO A 44 -24.32 23.34 -53.05
N HIS A 45 -23.90 22.17 -52.49
CA HIS A 45 -22.92 21.25 -52.99
C HIS A 45 -23.61 19.96 -53.41
N PHE A 46 -23.21 19.34 -54.49
CA PHE A 46 -23.88 18.16 -55.03
C PHE A 46 -22.95 16.94 -55.07
N TYR A 47 -23.52 15.76 -55.09
CA TYR A 47 -22.85 14.52 -55.48
C TYR A 47 -22.76 14.42 -57.02
N GLU A 48 -21.93 13.51 -57.51
CA GLU A 48 -21.77 13.26 -58.95
C GLU A 48 -23.08 12.79 -59.66
N ASP A 49 -24.04 12.27 -58.90
CA ASP A 49 -25.37 11.88 -59.38
C ASP A 49 -26.37 13.08 -59.39
N GLY A 50 -25.91 14.28 -59.01
CA GLY A 50 -26.67 15.51 -58.99
C GLY A 50 -27.57 15.73 -57.75
N LYS A 51 -27.55 14.82 -56.78
CA LYS A 51 -28.25 15.03 -55.51
C LYS A 51 -27.48 15.98 -54.59
N ILE A 52 -28.20 16.70 -53.76
CA ILE A 52 -27.59 17.62 -52.78
C ILE A 52 -26.74 16.79 -51.80
N LYS A 53 -25.50 17.21 -51.64
CA LYS A 53 -24.54 16.70 -50.65
C LYS A 53 -24.49 17.57 -49.41
N GLN A 54 -24.44 18.91 -49.64
CA GLN A 54 -24.42 19.90 -48.58
C GLN A 54 -25.21 21.15 -49.01
N GLN A 55 -25.82 21.81 -48.04
CA GLN A 55 -26.52 23.07 -48.25
C GLN A 55 -26.18 24.01 -47.10
N HIS A 56 -25.40 25.03 -47.39
CA HIS A 56 -24.92 25.99 -46.41
C HIS A 56 -25.52 27.37 -46.63
N SER A 57 -25.86 28.08 -45.56
CA SER A 57 -26.35 29.46 -45.60
C SER A 57 -25.21 30.44 -45.30
N TYR A 58 -25.17 31.53 -46.09
CA TYR A 58 -24.18 32.58 -45.94
C TYR A 58 -24.84 33.93 -45.69
N LEU A 59 -24.20 34.74 -44.80
CA LEU A 59 -24.52 36.16 -44.60
C LEU A 59 -23.20 36.94 -44.52
N ASN A 60 -23.06 37.99 -45.33
CA ASN A 60 -21.85 38.80 -45.43
C ASN A 60 -20.57 37.96 -45.70
N SER A 61 -20.68 36.97 -46.57
CA SER A 61 -19.60 36.01 -46.92
C SER A 61 -19.13 35.07 -45.80
N LYS A 62 -19.85 34.99 -44.71
CA LYS A 62 -19.62 34.06 -43.62
C LYS A 62 -20.74 33.05 -43.55
N LEU A 63 -20.44 31.84 -43.10
CA LEU A 63 -21.48 30.86 -42.74
C LEU A 63 -22.38 31.48 -41.66
N ASP A 64 -23.69 31.58 -41.93
CA ASP A 64 -24.67 32.18 -41.03
C ASP A 64 -26.04 31.62 -41.32
N GLY A 65 -26.63 30.91 -40.35
CA GLY A 65 -27.91 30.21 -40.52
C GLY A 65 -27.74 28.67 -40.54
N PRO A 66 -28.77 27.97 -40.99
CA PRO A 66 -28.78 26.51 -41.03
C PRO A 66 -27.80 25.97 -42.10
N ALA A 67 -27.21 24.82 -41.80
CA ALA A 67 -26.38 24.05 -42.71
C ALA A 67 -26.77 22.58 -42.62
N TYR A 68 -26.98 21.97 -43.76
CA TYR A 68 -27.43 20.60 -43.89
C TYR A 68 -26.42 19.77 -44.68
N GLU A 69 -26.21 18.54 -44.28
CA GLU A 69 -25.44 17.54 -45.01
C GLU A 69 -26.29 16.29 -45.24
N TYR A 70 -26.12 15.65 -46.38
CA TYR A 70 -26.96 14.54 -46.81
C TYR A 70 -26.11 13.33 -47.20
N TYR A 71 -26.61 12.14 -46.97
CA TYR A 71 -26.08 10.91 -47.52
C TYR A 71 -26.29 10.81 -49.04
N PRO A 72 -25.54 9.96 -49.78
CA PRO A 72 -25.75 9.79 -51.22
C PRO A 72 -27.17 9.33 -51.60
N ASP A 73 -27.90 8.68 -50.70
CA ASP A 73 -29.30 8.29 -50.89
C ASP A 73 -30.30 9.48 -50.71
N GLY A 74 -29.79 10.67 -50.34
CA GLY A 74 -30.55 11.87 -50.14
C GLY A 74 -31.13 12.05 -48.74
N LYS A 75 -30.89 11.15 -47.82
CA LYS A 75 -31.32 11.31 -46.42
C LYS A 75 -30.41 12.24 -45.67
N LEU A 76 -30.96 12.97 -44.71
CA LEU A 76 -30.24 13.92 -43.88
C LEU A 76 -29.19 13.18 -43.05
N MET A 77 -27.93 13.66 -43.10
CA MET A 77 -26.79 13.15 -42.35
C MET A 77 -26.49 14.04 -41.15
N GLN A 78 -26.55 15.36 -41.36
CA GLN A 78 -26.25 16.33 -40.29
C GLN A 78 -27.04 17.62 -40.48
N GLU A 79 -27.48 18.22 -39.40
CA GLU A 79 -28.10 19.52 -39.28
C GLU A 79 -27.30 20.35 -38.27
N ASN A 80 -26.80 21.49 -38.73
CA ASN A 80 -25.98 22.44 -37.99
C ASN A 80 -26.57 23.83 -38.04
N PHE A 81 -26.20 24.70 -37.11
CA PHE A 81 -26.52 26.12 -37.16
C PHE A 81 -25.25 26.95 -36.92
N TYR A 82 -24.98 27.88 -37.84
CA TYR A 82 -23.81 28.75 -37.77
C TYR A 82 -24.24 30.21 -37.53
N GLN A 83 -23.38 30.93 -36.78
CA GLN A 83 -23.46 32.38 -36.65
C GLN A 83 -22.05 32.97 -36.86
N GLN A 84 -21.86 33.79 -37.86
CA GLN A 84 -20.57 34.41 -38.23
C GLN A 84 -19.43 33.39 -38.39
N SER A 85 -19.73 32.22 -38.93
CA SER A 85 -18.88 31.03 -39.11
C SER A 85 -18.57 30.23 -37.85
N GLU A 86 -19.13 30.55 -36.70
CA GLU A 86 -19.07 29.76 -35.48
C GLU A 86 -20.26 28.81 -35.44
N LEU A 87 -20.03 27.54 -35.19
CA LEU A 87 -21.08 26.52 -34.98
C LEU A 87 -21.69 26.71 -33.60
N ILE A 88 -22.95 27.06 -33.54
CA ILE A 88 -23.69 27.40 -32.32
C ILE A 88 -25.01 26.65 -32.22
N GLY A 89 -25.67 26.72 -31.07
CA GLY A 89 -26.99 26.13 -30.86
C GLY A 89 -26.97 24.60 -30.85
N LYS A 90 -27.98 24.01 -31.42
CA LYS A 90 -28.14 22.56 -31.47
C LYS A 90 -27.61 22.03 -32.80
N ASP A 91 -26.67 21.10 -32.76
CA ASP A 91 -26.30 20.28 -33.93
C ASP A 91 -26.81 18.84 -33.74
N THR A 92 -27.26 18.22 -34.82
CA THR A 92 -27.85 16.89 -34.84
C THR A 92 -27.26 16.08 -35.97
N SER A 93 -26.72 14.89 -35.67
CA SER A 93 -26.32 13.91 -36.69
C SER A 93 -27.28 12.73 -36.74
N TYR A 94 -27.39 12.13 -37.90
CA TYR A 94 -28.29 11.00 -38.16
C TYR A 94 -27.54 9.82 -38.76
N TYR A 95 -27.99 8.64 -38.48
CA TYR A 95 -27.58 7.43 -39.20
C TYR A 95 -28.22 7.42 -40.61
N GLN A 96 -27.68 6.63 -41.51
CA GLN A 96 -28.24 6.45 -42.84
C GLN A 96 -29.66 5.85 -42.80
N SER A 97 -30.02 5.16 -41.71
CA SER A 97 -31.41 4.74 -41.41
C SER A 97 -32.38 5.91 -41.17
N GLY A 98 -31.87 7.14 -40.97
CA GLY A 98 -32.65 8.34 -40.65
C GLY A 98 -32.89 8.53 -39.15
N LYS A 99 -32.41 7.61 -38.29
CA LYS A 99 -32.50 7.78 -36.84
C LYS A 99 -31.38 8.67 -36.33
N ILE A 100 -31.63 9.36 -35.22
CA ILE A 100 -30.65 10.23 -34.59
C ILE A 100 -29.42 9.41 -34.12
N ASN A 101 -28.22 9.88 -34.47
CA ASN A 101 -26.95 9.37 -34.01
C ASN A 101 -26.43 10.17 -32.80
N SER A 102 -26.39 11.52 -32.94
CA SER A 102 -25.99 12.39 -31.83
C SER A 102 -26.70 13.75 -31.84
N ILE A 103 -26.84 14.33 -30.68
CA ILE A 103 -27.29 15.69 -30.44
C ILE A 103 -26.25 16.39 -29.59
N HIS A 104 -25.79 17.57 -30.04
CA HIS A 104 -24.92 18.42 -29.23
C HIS A 104 -25.53 19.80 -29.10
N ASN A 105 -25.32 20.45 -27.98
CA ASN A 105 -25.73 21.79 -27.70
C ASN A 105 -24.52 22.67 -27.45
N ARG A 106 -24.53 23.87 -28.08
CA ARG A 106 -23.44 24.84 -28.01
C ARG A 106 -23.96 26.22 -27.65
N ASN A 107 -23.14 26.97 -26.90
CA ASN A 107 -23.41 28.39 -26.64
C ASN A 107 -23.03 29.28 -27.86
N SER A 108 -23.22 30.58 -27.72
CA SER A 108 -22.88 31.58 -28.74
C SER A 108 -21.39 31.71 -29.06
N ARG A 109 -20.50 31.02 -28.30
CA ARG A 109 -19.04 30.94 -28.52
C ARG A 109 -18.64 29.62 -29.16
N GLY A 110 -19.57 28.79 -29.61
CA GLY A 110 -19.32 27.48 -30.19
C GLY A 110 -18.91 26.39 -29.18
N GLN A 111 -18.87 26.71 -27.90
CA GLN A 111 -18.52 25.76 -26.85
C GLN A 111 -19.70 24.88 -26.47
N TYR A 112 -19.46 23.60 -26.13
CA TYR A 112 -20.53 22.75 -25.61
C TYR A 112 -21.16 23.36 -24.37
N ASP A 113 -22.52 23.46 -24.38
CA ASP A 113 -23.30 24.01 -23.28
C ASP A 113 -24.69 23.38 -23.25
N GLY A 114 -25.02 22.69 -22.20
CA GLY A 114 -26.24 21.89 -22.08
C GLY A 114 -25.99 20.40 -22.24
N ILE A 115 -26.99 19.67 -22.69
CA ILE A 115 -27.01 18.22 -22.78
C ILE A 115 -26.57 17.76 -24.16
N ASN A 116 -25.55 16.92 -24.23
CA ASN A 116 -25.11 16.22 -25.43
C ASN A 116 -25.45 14.74 -25.30
N GLU A 117 -26.01 14.15 -26.34
CA GLU A 117 -26.53 12.79 -26.34
C GLU A 117 -26.03 12.02 -27.57
N ARG A 118 -25.77 10.72 -27.39
CA ARG A 118 -25.43 9.79 -28.48
C ARG A 118 -26.30 8.54 -28.38
N TYR A 119 -26.76 8.07 -29.53
CA TYR A 119 -27.69 6.96 -29.67
C TYR A 119 -27.11 5.84 -30.52
N SER A 120 -27.57 4.62 -30.33
CA SER A 120 -27.31 3.51 -31.25
C SER A 120 -28.18 3.63 -32.52
N GLU A 121 -27.85 2.82 -33.52
CA GLU A 121 -28.68 2.78 -34.75
C GLU A 121 -30.10 2.25 -34.50
N GLU A 122 -30.32 1.47 -33.42
CA GLU A 122 -31.66 1.08 -32.97
C GLU A 122 -32.42 2.21 -32.27
N GLY A 123 -31.75 3.35 -31.98
CA GLY A 123 -32.32 4.51 -31.31
C GLY A 123 -32.25 4.45 -29.78
N LYS A 124 -31.41 3.59 -29.20
CA LYS A 124 -31.18 3.52 -27.76
C LYS A 124 -30.12 4.53 -27.34
N LEU A 125 -30.32 5.21 -26.22
CA LEU A 125 -29.36 6.13 -25.64
C LEU A 125 -28.10 5.38 -25.23
N LEU A 126 -26.93 5.81 -25.71
CA LEU A 126 -25.61 5.25 -25.39
C LEU A 126 -24.80 6.15 -24.45
N SER A 127 -24.93 7.48 -24.61
CA SER A 127 -24.29 8.41 -23.69
C SER A 127 -25.07 9.71 -23.56
N LYS A 128 -24.99 10.32 -22.39
CA LYS A 128 -25.51 11.64 -22.07
C LYS A 128 -24.45 12.38 -21.26
N SER A 129 -23.98 13.51 -21.82
CA SER A 129 -23.02 14.39 -21.16
C SER A 129 -23.65 15.75 -20.93
N VAL A 130 -23.39 16.36 -19.80
CA VAL A 130 -23.81 17.72 -19.48
C VAL A 130 -22.58 18.61 -19.47
N TYR A 131 -22.68 19.72 -20.21
CA TYR A 131 -21.61 20.71 -20.32
C TYR A 131 -22.11 22.09 -19.87
N LYS A 132 -21.18 22.89 -19.39
CA LYS A 132 -21.37 24.31 -19.14
C LYS A 132 -20.12 25.06 -19.60
N ASP A 133 -20.31 26.02 -20.53
CA ASP A 133 -19.23 26.84 -21.10
C ASP A 133 -18.01 26.02 -21.54
N GLY A 134 -18.23 24.90 -22.24
CA GLY A 134 -17.23 24.00 -22.76
C GLY A 134 -16.67 22.98 -21.76
N LYS A 135 -17.01 23.08 -20.47
CA LYS A 135 -16.57 22.16 -19.43
C LYS A 135 -17.61 21.09 -19.18
N GLN A 136 -17.17 19.84 -19.12
CA GLN A 136 -18.03 18.71 -18.79
C GLN A 136 -18.35 18.70 -17.31
N ILE A 137 -19.64 18.65 -16.93
CA ILE A 137 -20.13 18.61 -15.57
C ILE A 137 -20.43 17.16 -15.16
N SER A 138 -21.00 16.37 -16.08
CA SER A 138 -21.32 14.96 -15.83
C SER A 138 -21.37 14.19 -17.13
N VAL A 139 -21.18 12.87 -17.01
CA VAL A 139 -21.39 11.90 -18.09
C VAL A 139 -22.08 10.66 -17.56
N GLN A 140 -23.01 10.15 -18.34
CA GLN A 140 -23.68 8.87 -18.12
C GLN A 140 -23.56 8.06 -19.41
N THR A 141 -23.26 6.77 -19.29
CA THR A 141 -23.22 5.83 -20.41
C THR A 141 -24.15 4.66 -20.18
N TRP A 142 -24.57 4.03 -21.27
CA TRP A 142 -25.45 2.86 -21.28
C TRP A 142 -24.90 1.79 -22.21
N TYR A 143 -25.08 0.55 -21.80
CA TYR A 143 -24.88 -0.61 -22.65
C TYR A 143 -25.93 -0.65 -23.77
N GLU A 144 -25.65 -1.35 -24.86
CA GLU A 144 -26.62 -1.55 -25.97
C GLU A 144 -27.93 -2.22 -25.52
N ASN A 145 -27.91 -2.98 -24.41
CA ASN A 145 -29.16 -3.53 -23.85
C ASN A 145 -30.03 -2.50 -23.11
N GLY A 146 -29.55 -1.25 -22.99
CA GLY A 146 -30.27 -0.14 -22.35
C GLY A 146 -30.01 -0.02 -20.83
N GLN A 147 -29.24 -0.91 -20.23
CA GLN A 147 -28.84 -0.79 -18.83
C GLN A 147 -27.76 0.27 -18.69
N LYS A 148 -27.77 1.03 -17.58
CA LYS A 148 -26.72 2.01 -17.26
C LYS A 148 -25.37 1.30 -17.14
N GLU A 149 -24.32 1.90 -17.66
CA GLU A 149 -22.95 1.39 -17.63
C GLU A 149 -22.09 2.21 -16.66
N GLU A 150 -22.10 3.54 -16.78
CA GLU A 150 -21.28 4.41 -15.95
C GLU A 150 -21.95 5.76 -15.69
N GLU A 151 -21.59 6.37 -14.56
CA GLU A 151 -21.98 7.74 -14.19
C GLU A 151 -20.81 8.43 -13.49
N LYS A 152 -20.43 9.62 -13.97
CA LYS A 152 -19.34 10.45 -13.44
C LYS A 152 -19.78 11.90 -13.31
N HIS A 153 -19.20 12.59 -12.33
CA HIS A 153 -19.36 14.01 -12.10
C HIS A 153 -17.99 14.69 -12.03
N PHE A 154 -17.93 15.92 -12.51
CA PHE A 154 -16.71 16.71 -12.59
C PHE A 154 -16.91 18.08 -11.96
N ASP A 155 -15.83 18.65 -11.43
CA ASP A 155 -15.80 20.04 -10.97
C ASP A 155 -15.50 21.02 -12.11
N GLU A 156 -15.38 22.30 -11.76
CA GLU A 156 -15.09 23.37 -12.72
C GLU A 156 -13.70 23.26 -13.37
N GLN A 157 -12.78 22.50 -12.79
CA GLN A 157 -11.44 22.22 -13.31
C GLN A 157 -11.43 21.00 -14.24
N GLY A 158 -12.55 20.25 -14.33
CA GLY A 158 -12.66 19.02 -15.09
C GLY A 158 -12.17 17.78 -14.35
N GLN A 159 -11.94 17.89 -13.04
CA GLN A 159 -11.51 16.78 -12.18
C GLN A 159 -12.74 16.03 -11.66
N LEU A 160 -12.61 14.72 -11.48
CA LEU A 160 -13.65 13.90 -10.85
C LEU A 160 -14.00 14.45 -9.47
N ASN A 161 -15.27 14.72 -9.23
CA ASN A 161 -15.78 15.26 -7.98
C ASN A 161 -17.19 14.75 -7.68
N GLY A 162 -17.32 13.99 -6.61
CA GLY A 162 -18.55 13.28 -6.24
C GLY A 162 -18.49 11.78 -6.57
N LEU A 163 -19.66 11.14 -6.63
CA LEU A 163 -19.79 9.71 -6.85
C LEU A 163 -19.55 9.34 -8.31
N VAL A 164 -18.67 8.37 -8.52
CA VAL A 164 -18.49 7.62 -9.77
C VAL A 164 -19.10 6.24 -9.56
N LYS A 165 -20.04 5.85 -10.44
CA LYS A 165 -20.72 4.57 -10.37
C LYS A 165 -20.59 3.81 -11.67
N GLN A 166 -20.42 2.49 -11.57
CA GLN A 166 -20.38 1.58 -12.70
C GLN A 166 -21.33 0.40 -12.45
N TRP A 167 -21.94 -0.10 -13.49
CA TRP A 167 -22.92 -1.20 -13.43
C TRP A 167 -22.51 -2.33 -14.37
N TYR A 168 -22.89 -3.52 -14.03
CA TYR A 168 -22.82 -4.67 -14.92
C TYR A 168 -23.94 -4.61 -15.98
N LYS A 169 -23.76 -5.37 -17.07
CA LYS A 169 -24.78 -5.48 -18.15
C LYS A 169 -26.15 -6.00 -17.68
N ASN A 170 -26.20 -6.69 -16.55
CA ASN A 170 -27.46 -7.15 -15.93
C ASN A 170 -28.15 -6.06 -15.10
N GLY A 171 -27.56 -4.86 -14.99
CA GLY A 171 -28.08 -3.71 -14.25
C GLY A 171 -27.71 -3.64 -12.76
N ASN A 172 -27.01 -4.66 -12.24
CA ASN A 172 -26.50 -4.60 -10.87
C ASN A 172 -25.33 -3.63 -10.78
N LEU A 173 -25.22 -2.93 -9.64
CA LEU A 173 -24.07 -2.05 -9.36
C LEU A 173 -22.80 -2.90 -9.31
N ALA A 174 -21.76 -2.45 -10.00
CA ALA A 174 -20.44 -3.08 -10.02
C ALA A 174 -19.45 -2.36 -9.12
N LYS A 175 -19.50 -1.01 -9.14
CA LYS A 175 -18.56 -0.18 -8.41
C LYS A 175 -19.18 1.17 -8.04
N SER A 176 -18.85 1.69 -6.86
CA SER A 176 -19.17 3.04 -6.40
C SER A 176 -17.97 3.62 -5.68
N GLN A 177 -17.51 4.79 -6.12
CA GLN A 177 -16.35 5.46 -5.55
C GLN A 177 -16.64 6.94 -5.39
N ASN A 178 -16.22 7.52 -4.28
CA ASN A 178 -16.35 8.95 -4.07
C ASN A 178 -15.01 9.66 -4.30
N TYR A 179 -15.04 10.70 -5.12
CA TYR A 179 -13.87 11.50 -5.49
C TYR A 179 -14.02 12.95 -5.04
N LYS A 180 -12.88 13.54 -4.71
CA LYS A 180 -12.74 14.97 -4.50
C LYS A 180 -11.49 15.45 -5.24
N HIS A 181 -11.65 16.21 -6.33
CA HIS A 181 -10.55 16.69 -7.19
C HIS A 181 -9.62 15.55 -7.65
N ASP A 182 -10.17 14.53 -8.32
CA ASP A 182 -9.51 13.29 -8.77
C ASP A 182 -8.93 12.38 -7.67
N ILE A 183 -9.10 12.75 -6.41
CA ILE A 183 -8.59 11.99 -5.26
C ILE A 183 -9.75 11.23 -4.61
N LEU A 184 -9.57 9.94 -4.34
CA LEU A 184 -10.54 9.15 -3.57
C LEU A 184 -10.73 9.76 -2.17
N ASP A 185 -11.98 10.10 -1.83
CA ASP A 185 -12.35 10.67 -0.54
C ASP A 185 -13.77 10.23 -0.16
N GLY A 186 -13.87 9.18 0.64
CA GLY A 186 -15.08 8.45 0.98
C GLY A 186 -14.97 6.98 0.65
N ASP A 187 -16.09 6.27 0.69
CA ASP A 187 -16.12 4.83 0.48
C ASP A 187 -15.88 4.46 -0.99
N SER A 188 -15.05 3.44 -1.20
CA SER A 188 -14.89 2.70 -2.45
C SER A 188 -15.49 1.32 -2.25
N GLU A 189 -16.57 1.04 -2.94
CA GLU A 189 -17.33 -0.20 -2.83
C GLU A 189 -17.34 -0.92 -4.18
N GLU A 190 -17.21 -2.24 -4.15
CA GLU A 190 -17.32 -3.11 -5.31
C GLU A 190 -18.29 -4.24 -5.03
N TRP A 191 -18.99 -4.70 -6.06
CA TRP A 191 -19.98 -5.78 -5.99
C TRP A 191 -19.70 -6.83 -7.05
N TYR A 192 -20.02 -8.05 -6.74
CA TYR A 192 -20.09 -9.13 -7.73
C TYR A 192 -21.27 -8.90 -8.68
N GLU A 193 -21.20 -9.52 -9.86
CA GLU A 193 -22.27 -9.43 -10.87
C GLU A 193 -23.65 -9.91 -10.37
N ASN A 194 -23.68 -10.75 -9.33
CA ASN A 194 -24.91 -11.19 -8.66
C ASN A 194 -25.49 -10.16 -7.64
N GLY A 195 -24.86 -8.97 -7.52
CA GLY A 195 -25.28 -7.90 -6.63
C GLY A 195 -24.83 -8.02 -5.17
N ILE A 196 -24.08 -9.05 -4.83
CA ILE A 196 -23.50 -9.22 -3.48
C ILE A 196 -22.27 -8.33 -3.36
N PRO A 197 -22.07 -7.60 -2.25
CA PRO A 197 -20.85 -6.84 -2.00
C PRO A 197 -19.60 -7.71 -2.12
N GLU A 198 -18.55 -7.18 -2.77
CA GLU A 198 -17.24 -7.82 -2.90
C GLU A 198 -16.22 -7.17 -1.97
N SER A 199 -16.16 -5.84 -1.98
CA SER A 199 -15.24 -5.09 -1.14
C SER A 199 -15.77 -3.72 -0.72
N LEU A 200 -15.28 -3.26 0.41
CA LEU A 200 -15.45 -1.90 0.93
C LEU A 200 -14.08 -1.41 1.43
N TYR A 201 -13.61 -0.30 0.88
CA TYR A 201 -12.41 0.40 1.32
C TYR A 201 -12.74 1.87 1.56
N PRO A 202 -12.75 2.34 2.81
CA PRO A 202 -12.91 3.76 3.11
C PRO A 202 -11.62 4.53 2.81
N TYR A 203 -11.73 5.65 2.12
CA TYR A 203 -10.62 6.51 1.76
C TYR A 203 -10.77 7.92 2.36
N LYS A 204 -9.64 8.51 2.68
CA LYS A 204 -9.53 9.91 3.07
C LYS A 204 -8.29 10.52 2.41
N ASN A 205 -8.49 11.55 1.57
CA ASN A 205 -7.39 12.19 0.82
C ASN A 205 -6.50 11.16 0.07
N GLY A 206 -7.10 10.20 -0.62
CA GLY A 206 -6.40 9.18 -1.42
C GLY A 206 -5.76 8.03 -0.64
N LYS A 207 -5.88 8.03 0.68
CA LYS A 207 -5.34 6.96 1.55
C LYS A 207 -6.47 6.21 2.23
N THR A 208 -6.34 4.89 2.33
CA THR A 208 -7.29 4.08 3.09
C THR A 208 -7.30 4.55 4.56
N ASP A 209 -8.49 4.88 5.09
CA ASP A 209 -8.66 5.37 6.48
C ASP A 209 -10.00 4.90 7.02
N GLY A 210 -9.98 3.89 7.89
CA GLY A 210 -11.14 3.21 8.44
C GLY A 210 -11.09 1.70 8.22
N VAL A 211 -12.24 1.02 8.33
CA VAL A 211 -12.31 -0.45 8.30
C VAL A 211 -12.59 -0.94 6.87
N ALA A 212 -11.58 -1.51 6.24
CA ALA A 212 -11.71 -2.23 4.98
C ALA A 212 -12.30 -3.64 5.22
N LYS A 213 -13.14 -4.10 4.29
CA LYS A 213 -13.81 -5.39 4.34
C LYS A 213 -13.88 -6.02 2.94
N SER A 214 -13.85 -7.36 2.89
CA SER A 214 -14.15 -8.09 1.66
C SER A 214 -15.03 -9.30 1.94
N TRP A 215 -15.85 -9.66 0.95
CA TRP A 215 -16.78 -10.78 1.01
C TRP A 215 -16.54 -11.71 -0.19
N ASN A 216 -16.95 -12.93 -0.09
CA ASN A 216 -17.02 -13.82 -1.23
C ASN A 216 -18.34 -13.65 -2.00
N LYS A 217 -18.44 -14.26 -3.18
CA LYS A 217 -19.65 -14.21 -4.03
C LYS A 217 -20.93 -14.78 -3.42
N TYR A 218 -20.86 -15.39 -2.23
CA TYR A 218 -21.97 -15.89 -1.44
C TYR A 218 -22.34 -14.97 -0.26
N GLY A 219 -21.70 -13.80 -0.15
CA GLY A 219 -21.94 -12.81 0.89
C GLY A 219 -21.28 -13.11 2.25
N LYS A 220 -20.39 -14.11 2.31
CA LYS A 220 -19.63 -14.38 3.54
C LYS A 220 -18.43 -13.45 3.62
N LEU A 221 -18.25 -12.80 4.77
CA LEU A 221 -17.08 -11.99 5.05
C LEU A 221 -15.82 -12.87 4.99
N THR A 222 -14.78 -12.39 4.30
CA THR A 222 -13.51 -13.12 4.13
C THR A 222 -12.32 -12.37 4.71
N TYR A 223 -12.47 -11.05 4.86
CA TYR A 223 -11.38 -10.19 5.26
C TYR A 223 -11.90 -8.93 5.94
N SER A 224 -11.22 -8.48 6.99
CA SER A 224 -11.42 -7.16 7.61
C SER A 224 -10.14 -6.67 8.26
N ILE A 225 -9.80 -5.39 8.04
CA ILE A 225 -8.70 -4.72 8.72
C ILE A 225 -8.99 -3.22 8.85
N GLU A 226 -8.50 -2.63 9.91
CA GLU A 226 -8.55 -1.19 10.12
C GLU A 226 -7.28 -0.52 9.60
N TYR A 227 -7.45 0.55 8.82
CA TYR A 227 -6.37 1.40 8.31
C TYR A 227 -6.43 2.80 8.92
N LYS A 228 -5.29 3.40 9.07
CA LYS A 228 -5.14 4.82 9.40
C LYS A 228 -4.10 5.46 8.47
N ASN A 229 -4.52 6.44 7.68
CA ASN A 229 -3.66 7.12 6.69
C ASN A 229 -2.93 6.15 5.74
N GLY A 230 -3.56 5.07 5.31
CA GLY A 230 -3.01 4.07 4.40
C GLY A 230 -2.16 2.99 5.06
N VAL A 231 -2.03 3.01 6.40
CA VAL A 231 -1.24 2.05 7.17
C VAL A 231 -2.17 1.20 8.04
N GLU A 232 -1.91 -0.10 8.08
CA GLU A 232 -2.64 -1.04 8.93
C GLU A 232 -2.53 -0.63 10.40
N ASN A 233 -3.67 -0.39 11.07
CA ASN A 233 -3.69 0.08 12.44
C ASN A 233 -4.98 -0.34 13.14
N GLY A 234 -5.00 -1.54 13.68
CA GLY A 234 -6.16 -2.15 14.32
C GLY A 234 -6.20 -3.64 14.13
N VAL A 235 -7.36 -4.24 14.26
CA VAL A 235 -7.53 -5.70 14.22
C VAL A 235 -7.73 -6.17 12.79
N TYR A 236 -6.80 -7.02 12.34
CA TYR A 236 -6.94 -7.82 11.13
C TYR A 236 -7.72 -9.09 11.46
N ARG A 237 -8.69 -9.45 10.61
CA ARG A 237 -9.41 -10.73 10.65
C ARG A 237 -9.51 -11.35 9.27
N ASN A 238 -9.36 -12.66 9.21
CA ASN A 238 -9.55 -13.44 8.01
C ASN A 238 -10.53 -14.58 8.30
N TRP A 239 -11.43 -14.84 7.34
CA TRP A 239 -12.42 -15.91 7.43
C TRP A 239 -12.26 -16.88 6.26
N SER A 240 -12.55 -18.15 6.52
CA SER A 240 -12.58 -19.17 5.47
C SER A 240 -13.60 -18.85 4.40
N LYS A 241 -13.17 -18.82 3.15
CA LYS A 241 -14.05 -18.62 1.99
C LYS A 241 -15.13 -19.69 1.86
N ASN A 242 -14.86 -20.90 2.34
CA ASN A 242 -15.75 -22.05 2.25
C ASN A 242 -16.75 -22.10 3.41
N THR A 243 -16.24 -22.05 4.64
CA THR A 243 -17.07 -22.25 5.83
C THR A 243 -17.61 -20.94 6.40
N GLY A 244 -16.96 -19.80 6.15
CA GLY A 244 -17.27 -18.51 6.76
C GLY A 244 -16.82 -18.40 8.22
N LYS A 245 -16.05 -19.36 8.73
CA LYS A 245 -15.51 -19.30 10.09
C LYS A 245 -14.24 -18.47 10.12
N LEU A 246 -13.99 -17.80 11.25
CA LEU A 246 -12.76 -17.07 11.50
C LEU A 246 -11.56 -18.03 11.41
N THR A 247 -10.52 -17.67 10.67
CA THR A 247 -9.31 -18.47 10.51
C THR A 247 -8.09 -17.78 11.10
N LYS A 248 -8.11 -16.44 11.17
CA LYS A 248 -7.01 -15.67 11.73
C LYS A 248 -7.48 -14.35 12.33
N GLU A 249 -6.89 -13.96 13.46
CA GLU A 249 -7.03 -12.64 14.07
C GLU A 249 -5.65 -12.15 14.51
N THR A 250 -5.30 -10.92 14.16
CA THR A 250 -4.00 -10.28 14.46
C THR A 250 -4.20 -8.80 14.73
N GLN A 251 -3.42 -8.24 15.65
CA GLN A 251 -3.38 -6.80 15.93
C GLN A 251 -2.22 -6.14 15.21
N TYR A 252 -2.50 -5.01 14.54
CA TYR A 252 -1.50 -4.14 13.94
C TYR A 252 -1.47 -2.78 14.63
N VAL A 253 -0.29 -2.22 14.79
CA VAL A 253 -0.06 -0.84 15.25
C VAL A 253 0.95 -0.21 14.29
N ASN A 254 0.51 0.78 13.51
CA ASN A 254 1.34 1.45 12.50
C ASN A 254 2.04 0.48 11.52
N GLY A 255 1.33 -0.51 11.00
CA GLY A 255 1.83 -1.52 10.06
C GLY A 255 2.67 -2.63 10.70
N ILE A 256 2.81 -2.62 12.01
CA ILE A 256 3.63 -3.58 12.76
C ILE A 256 2.71 -4.52 13.53
N ARG A 257 2.91 -5.85 13.40
CA ARG A 257 2.20 -6.83 14.22
C ARG A 257 2.58 -6.67 15.69
N GLN A 258 1.56 -6.58 16.53
CA GLN A 258 1.69 -6.35 17.96
C GLN A 258 0.62 -7.14 18.73
N GLY A 259 0.95 -7.71 19.90
CA GLY A 259 -0.03 -8.45 20.68
C GLY A 259 -0.19 -9.91 20.22
N VAL A 260 -1.37 -10.48 20.45
CA VAL A 260 -1.62 -11.92 20.22
C VAL A 260 -2.24 -12.15 18.85
N GLU A 261 -1.54 -12.89 17.99
CA GLU A 261 -2.09 -13.47 16.77
C GLU A 261 -2.73 -14.82 17.11
N LYS A 262 -3.97 -15.04 16.64
CA LYS A 262 -4.72 -16.28 16.82
C LYS A 262 -5.02 -16.92 15.48
N GLU A 263 -4.80 -18.23 15.37
CA GLU A 263 -5.19 -19.01 14.20
C GLU A 263 -6.22 -20.08 14.61
N PHE A 264 -7.19 -20.30 13.75
CA PHE A 264 -8.32 -21.18 14.02
C PHE A 264 -8.48 -22.22 12.91
N ASN A 265 -8.95 -23.40 13.28
CA ASN A 265 -9.31 -24.43 12.34
C ASN A 265 -10.52 -23.99 11.48
N ASP A 266 -10.38 -24.00 10.18
CA ASP A 266 -11.40 -23.49 9.25
C ASP A 266 -12.70 -24.32 9.25
N ARG A 267 -12.63 -25.62 9.59
CA ARG A 267 -13.80 -26.51 9.65
C ARG A 267 -14.50 -26.46 10.99
N THR A 268 -13.74 -26.50 12.09
CA THR A 268 -14.33 -26.58 13.44
C THR A 268 -14.49 -25.22 14.08
N GLY A 269 -13.68 -24.21 13.73
CA GLY A 269 -13.58 -22.90 14.39
C GLY A 269 -12.84 -22.95 15.73
N LYS A 270 -12.23 -24.09 16.09
CA LYS A 270 -11.44 -24.21 17.32
C LYS A 270 -10.11 -23.49 17.14
N LEU A 271 -9.62 -22.87 18.21
CA LEU A 271 -8.28 -22.26 18.26
C LEU A 271 -7.22 -23.35 18.02
N LEU A 272 -6.28 -23.05 17.13
CA LEU A 272 -5.12 -23.89 16.82
C LEU A 272 -3.86 -23.32 17.45
N THR A 273 -3.64 -22.02 17.29
CA THR A 273 -2.46 -21.33 17.86
C THR A 273 -2.84 -19.97 18.40
N ALA A 274 -2.12 -19.53 19.42
CA ALA A 274 -2.13 -18.15 19.92
C ALA A 274 -0.67 -17.74 20.18
N THR A 275 -0.15 -16.85 19.34
CA THR A 275 1.26 -16.45 19.31
C THR A 275 1.43 -14.99 19.69
N GLN A 276 2.28 -14.66 20.62
CA GLN A 276 2.58 -13.28 21.00
C GLN A 276 3.61 -12.66 20.07
N TYR A 277 3.31 -11.46 19.58
CA TYR A 277 4.18 -10.66 18.74
C TYR A 277 4.53 -9.32 19.36
N VAL A 278 5.78 -8.93 19.23
CA VAL A 278 6.29 -7.58 19.53
C VAL A 278 7.15 -7.16 18.34
N ASN A 279 6.78 -6.04 17.69
CA ASN A 279 7.51 -5.48 16.55
C ASN A 279 7.73 -6.51 15.41
N ASN A 280 6.66 -7.20 14.99
CA ASN A 280 6.63 -8.24 13.95
C ASN A 280 7.35 -9.55 14.31
N LYS A 281 7.99 -9.64 15.47
CA LYS A 281 8.72 -10.84 15.93
C LYS A 281 7.93 -11.58 16.98
N ARG A 282 7.99 -12.91 16.97
CA ARG A 282 7.46 -13.73 18.06
C ARG A 282 8.26 -13.41 19.31
N ASN A 283 7.56 -12.97 20.32
CA ASN A 283 8.17 -12.59 21.60
C ASN A 283 7.18 -12.82 22.74
N GLY A 284 7.43 -13.83 23.53
CA GLY A 284 6.50 -14.36 24.52
C GLY A 284 6.04 -15.78 24.18
N THR A 285 4.80 -16.11 24.50
CA THR A 285 4.27 -17.48 24.34
C THR A 285 3.65 -17.70 22.97
N GLU A 286 3.84 -18.89 22.42
CA GLU A 286 3.00 -19.51 21.42
C GLU A 286 2.29 -20.71 22.05
N GLU A 287 0.98 -20.65 22.09
CA GLU A 287 0.12 -21.72 22.55
C GLU A 287 -0.40 -22.50 21.35
N THR A 288 -0.15 -23.82 21.31
CA THR A 288 -0.66 -24.71 20.27
C THR A 288 -1.66 -25.69 20.89
N TYR A 289 -2.77 -25.89 20.21
CA TYR A 289 -3.86 -26.76 20.67
C TYR A 289 -4.04 -27.93 19.69
N ASP A 290 -4.10 -29.16 20.21
CA ASP A 290 -4.41 -30.33 19.42
C ASP A 290 -5.92 -30.56 19.28
N GLN A 291 -6.31 -31.68 18.62
CA GLN A 291 -7.72 -32.03 18.42
C GLN A 291 -8.47 -32.29 19.74
N ASN A 292 -7.77 -32.68 20.78
CA ASN A 292 -8.29 -32.97 22.12
C ASN A 292 -8.31 -31.72 23.01
N GLY A 293 -7.81 -30.59 22.50
CA GLY A 293 -7.67 -29.34 23.25
C GLY A 293 -6.46 -29.32 24.17
N ILE A 294 -5.51 -30.25 23.98
CA ILE A 294 -4.25 -30.26 24.74
C ILE A 294 -3.42 -29.09 24.29
N LYS A 295 -2.95 -28.32 25.27
CA LYS A 295 -2.19 -27.09 25.05
C LYS A 295 -0.69 -27.38 25.20
N TYR A 296 0.04 -27.08 24.14
CA TYR A 296 1.51 -27.00 24.16
C TYR A 296 1.91 -25.54 24.21
N ILE A 297 2.97 -25.21 24.95
CA ILE A 297 3.46 -23.83 25.05
C ILE A 297 4.91 -23.82 24.63
N THR A 298 5.20 -23.06 23.58
CA THR A 298 6.54 -22.73 23.12
C THR A 298 6.83 -21.27 23.45
N CYS A 299 8.05 -20.96 23.79
CA CYS A 299 8.47 -19.63 24.19
C CYS A 299 9.48 -19.05 23.21
N TYR A 300 9.25 -17.84 22.80
CA TYR A 300 10.09 -17.13 21.84
C TYR A 300 10.64 -15.83 22.41
N GLN A 301 11.84 -15.48 22.01
CA GLN A 301 12.43 -14.17 22.19
C GLN A 301 13.02 -13.69 20.86
N ASN A 302 12.41 -12.67 20.25
CA ASN A 302 12.81 -12.13 18.94
C ASN A 302 12.90 -13.17 17.83
N ASP A 303 11.91 -14.08 17.74
CA ASP A 303 11.82 -15.26 16.87
C ASP A 303 12.71 -16.44 17.24
N GLU A 304 13.63 -16.31 18.20
CA GLU A 304 14.40 -17.43 18.71
C GLU A 304 13.57 -18.25 19.70
N GLU A 305 13.50 -19.55 19.47
CA GLU A 305 12.82 -20.49 20.37
C GLU A 305 13.66 -20.72 21.60
N LEU A 306 13.12 -20.45 22.78
CA LEU A 306 13.83 -20.56 24.05
C LEU A 306 13.69 -21.94 24.73
N SER A 307 12.66 -22.72 24.36
CA SER A 307 12.45 -24.07 24.90
C SER A 307 11.49 -24.89 24.05
N SER A 308 12.00 -25.94 23.43
CA SER A 308 11.18 -26.93 22.70
C SER A 308 11.19 -28.34 23.34
N LEU A 309 11.83 -28.56 24.49
CA LEU A 309 12.18 -29.91 24.91
C LEU A 309 11.50 -30.42 26.18
N TYR A 310 10.74 -29.63 26.91
CA TYR A 310 10.06 -30.08 28.13
C TYR A 310 8.64 -29.56 28.24
N THR A 311 7.71 -30.47 28.61
CA THR A 311 6.39 -30.03 29.04
C THR A 311 6.56 -29.15 30.28
N PRO A 312 5.85 -28.02 30.40
CA PRO A 312 5.90 -27.13 31.56
C PRO A 312 5.72 -27.88 32.91
N THR A 313 4.96 -28.97 32.86
CA THR A 313 4.68 -29.84 34.03
C THR A 313 5.96 -30.52 34.57
N GLN A 314 6.80 -31.10 33.71
CA GLN A 314 8.03 -31.77 34.15
C GLN A 314 9.07 -30.82 34.74
N ILE A 315 9.22 -29.64 34.10
CA ILE A 315 10.11 -28.59 34.62
C ILE A 315 9.61 -28.14 35.99
N LYS A 316 8.31 -27.88 36.11
CA LYS A 316 7.68 -27.41 37.35
C LYS A 316 7.83 -28.42 38.48
N ASP A 317 7.62 -29.71 38.21
CA ASP A 317 7.81 -30.78 39.19
C ASP A 317 9.26 -30.88 39.70
N ASN A 318 10.23 -30.78 38.82
CA ASN A 318 11.63 -30.80 39.19
C ASN A 318 12.05 -29.52 39.96
N ALA A 319 11.56 -28.35 39.54
CA ALA A 319 11.80 -27.07 40.21
C ALA A 319 11.22 -27.07 41.63
N THR A 320 10.00 -27.64 41.83
CA THR A 320 9.36 -27.74 43.14
C THR A 320 10.09 -28.73 44.07
N LYS A 321 10.76 -29.75 43.51
CA LYS A 321 11.63 -30.67 44.21
C LYS A 321 13.01 -30.08 44.58
N GLY A 322 13.23 -28.82 44.22
CA GLY A 322 14.46 -28.10 44.60
C GLY A 322 15.60 -28.18 43.60
N ASN A 323 15.39 -28.78 42.41
CA ASN A 323 16.45 -28.82 41.40
C ASN A 323 16.78 -27.41 40.86
N SER A 324 18.01 -26.96 41.10
CA SER A 324 18.46 -25.60 40.76
C SER A 324 18.42 -25.30 39.28
N SER A 325 18.82 -26.23 38.41
CA SER A 325 18.78 -26.06 36.97
C SER A 325 17.32 -25.97 36.44
N ALA A 326 16.42 -26.82 37.02
CA ALA A 326 14.99 -26.73 36.68
C ALA A 326 14.37 -25.44 37.18
N GLN A 327 14.77 -24.93 38.35
CA GLN A 327 14.34 -23.63 38.86
C GLN A 327 14.81 -22.49 37.97
N PHE A 328 16.06 -22.55 37.48
CA PHE A 328 16.57 -21.57 36.49
C PHE A 328 15.76 -21.61 35.18
N THR A 329 15.54 -22.80 34.63
CA THR A 329 14.79 -22.97 33.38
C THR A 329 13.34 -22.50 33.53
N LEU A 330 12.67 -22.89 34.63
CA LEU A 330 11.30 -22.42 34.92
C LEU A 330 11.26 -20.91 35.16
N GLY A 331 12.22 -20.40 35.92
CA GLY A 331 12.32 -18.96 36.19
C GLY A 331 12.55 -18.12 34.95
N LYS A 332 13.43 -18.58 34.06
CA LYS A 332 13.66 -17.95 32.76
C LYS A 332 12.40 -18.02 31.89
N TYR A 333 11.72 -19.16 31.86
CA TYR A 333 10.46 -19.34 31.14
C TYR A 333 9.39 -18.40 31.68
N GLU A 334 9.10 -18.40 32.97
CA GLU A 334 8.10 -17.54 33.59
C GLU A 334 8.43 -16.05 33.37
N PHE A 335 9.67 -15.64 33.57
CA PHE A 335 10.11 -14.24 33.37
C PHE A 335 9.91 -13.77 31.94
N THR A 336 10.25 -14.60 30.95
CA THR A 336 10.22 -14.22 29.55
C THR A 336 8.82 -14.37 28.94
N CYS A 337 8.03 -15.32 29.41
CA CYS A 337 6.88 -15.84 28.70
C CYS A 337 5.53 -15.74 29.39
N ALA A 338 5.48 -15.73 30.72
CA ALA A 338 4.22 -15.86 31.42
C ALA A 338 4.02 -14.81 32.52
N ASN A 339 4.92 -14.82 33.52
CA ASN A 339 4.78 -14.00 34.71
C ASN A 339 6.15 -13.57 35.26
N ILE A 340 6.50 -12.31 35.04
CA ILE A 340 7.79 -11.76 35.46
C ILE A 340 8.05 -11.96 36.96
N ASP A 341 7.05 -11.70 37.81
CA ASP A 341 7.21 -11.81 39.27
C ASP A 341 7.44 -13.26 39.70
N GLU A 342 6.71 -14.19 39.11
CA GLU A 342 6.91 -15.63 39.38
C GLU A 342 8.28 -16.09 38.83
N GLY A 343 8.67 -15.57 37.64
CA GLY A 343 9.99 -15.79 37.07
C GLY A 343 11.12 -15.35 38.00
N ILE A 344 11.02 -14.13 38.56
CA ILE A 344 12.00 -13.63 39.56
C ILE A 344 12.07 -14.55 40.80
N LYS A 345 10.94 -15.04 41.33
CA LYS A 345 10.93 -15.94 42.45
C LYS A 345 11.68 -17.24 42.18
N TRP A 346 11.45 -17.86 41.03
CA TRP A 346 12.14 -19.11 40.65
C TRP A 346 13.64 -18.87 40.39
N LEU A 347 13.97 -17.76 39.70
CA LEU A 347 15.37 -17.37 39.47
C LEU A 347 16.10 -17.10 40.79
N THR A 348 15.45 -16.45 41.75
CA THR A 348 16.01 -16.22 43.09
C THR A 348 16.27 -17.51 43.82
N LYS A 349 15.33 -18.48 43.84
CA LYS A 349 15.53 -19.79 44.42
C LYS A 349 16.72 -20.55 43.81
N SER A 350 16.90 -20.45 42.50
CA SER A 350 18.02 -21.02 41.80
C SER A 350 19.35 -20.33 42.16
N ALA A 351 19.31 -18.98 42.26
CA ALA A 351 20.46 -18.16 42.64
C ALA A 351 20.93 -18.43 44.07
N GLU A 352 20.01 -18.64 45.02
CA GLU A 352 20.31 -19.07 46.41
C GLU A 352 21.09 -20.37 46.47
N GLN A 353 20.89 -21.26 45.50
CA GLN A 353 21.67 -22.50 45.32
C GLN A 353 22.97 -22.29 44.50
N LYS A 354 23.42 -21.05 44.34
CA LYS A 354 24.62 -20.65 43.60
C LYS A 354 24.63 -21.02 42.12
N ASN A 355 23.46 -21.13 41.50
CA ASN A 355 23.37 -21.26 40.04
C ASN A 355 23.85 -19.96 39.38
N THR A 356 25.01 -20.00 38.76
CA THR A 356 25.67 -18.82 38.22
C THR A 356 24.89 -18.16 37.05
N ASP A 357 24.18 -18.99 36.28
CA ASP A 357 23.36 -18.49 35.15
C ASP A 357 22.10 -17.80 35.66
N ALA A 358 21.47 -18.29 36.72
CA ALA A 358 20.34 -17.64 37.36
C ALA A 358 20.75 -16.30 37.98
N ILE A 359 21.92 -16.25 38.65
CA ILE A 359 22.45 -15.03 39.24
C ILE A 359 22.75 -14.00 38.13
N TYR A 360 23.42 -14.41 37.07
CA TYR A 360 23.71 -13.51 35.94
C TYR A 360 22.43 -13.04 35.21
N PHE A 361 21.46 -13.93 35.06
CA PHE A 361 20.16 -13.54 34.49
C PHE A 361 19.45 -12.46 35.31
N LEU A 362 19.45 -12.63 36.66
CA LEU A 362 18.91 -11.59 37.55
C LEU A 362 19.68 -10.28 37.43
N ALA A 363 21.00 -10.31 37.31
CA ALA A 363 21.81 -9.13 37.07
C ALA A 363 21.33 -8.41 35.78
N THR A 364 21.23 -9.12 34.66
CA THR A 364 20.79 -8.54 33.40
C THR A 364 19.33 -8.02 33.44
N ALA A 365 18.44 -8.67 34.16
CA ALA A 365 17.09 -8.22 34.41
C ALA A 365 17.07 -6.86 35.14
N TYR A 366 17.83 -6.73 36.23
CA TYR A 366 17.94 -5.48 36.98
C TYR A 366 18.75 -4.39 36.28
N LYS A 367 19.47 -4.69 35.21
CA LYS A 367 20.04 -3.67 34.31
C LYS A 367 18.97 -2.93 33.46
N GLY A 368 17.75 -3.42 33.47
CA GLY A 368 16.62 -2.84 32.72
C GLY A 368 16.10 -3.75 31.60
N ASN A 369 16.51 -5.00 31.55
CA ASN A 369 16.04 -5.98 30.58
C ASN A 369 14.78 -6.70 31.12
N GLY A 370 13.61 -6.16 30.79
CA GLY A 370 12.30 -6.73 31.18
C GLY A 370 11.68 -6.20 32.44
N ILE A 371 12.44 -5.57 33.34
CA ILE A 371 11.94 -4.88 34.54
C ILE A 371 12.60 -3.50 34.68
N PRO A 372 12.05 -2.58 35.48
CA PRO A 372 12.70 -1.30 35.75
C PRO A 372 14.13 -1.50 36.29
N ALA A 373 15.06 -0.69 35.78
CA ALA A 373 16.46 -0.78 36.17
C ALA A 373 16.64 -0.51 37.67
N ASN A 374 17.49 -1.31 38.29
CA ASN A 374 17.96 -1.13 39.66
C ASN A 374 19.47 -1.36 39.71
N ASN A 375 20.23 -0.29 39.71
CA ASN A 375 21.68 -0.36 39.56
C ASN A 375 22.39 -1.08 40.72
N GLU A 376 21.88 -0.91 41.93
CA GLU A 376 22.44 -1.58 43.13
C GLU A 376 22.28 -3.10 43.00
N LYS A 377 21.09 -3.60 42.70
CA LYS A 377 20.84 -5.02 42.48
C LYS A 377 21.61 -5.56 41.28
N TYR A 378 21.67 -4.81 40.18
CA TYR A 378 22.46 -5.17 39.00
C TYR A 378 23.91 -5.45 39.37
N ILE A 379 24.59 -4.51 40.03
CA ILE A 379 25.99 -4.63 40.40
C ILE A 379 26.17 -5.77 41.41
N THR A 380 25.29 -5.89 42.41
CA THR A 380 25.37 -6.97 43.43
C THR A 380 25.29 -8.34 42.79
N TYR A 381 24.29 -8.62 41.97
CA TYR A 381 24.14 -9.90 41.28
C TYR A 381 25.27 -10.15 40.27
N LEU A 382 25.71 -9.11 39.57
CA LEU A 382 26.82 -9.23 38.62
C LEU A 382 28.12 -9.63 39.27
N GLN A 383 28.48 -8.99 40.40
CA GLN A 383 29.65 -9.33 41.20
C GLN A 383 29.56 -10.76 41.75
N GLN A 384 28.39 -11.14 42.25
CA GLN A 384 28.16 -12.48 42.76
C GLN A 384 28.35 -13.55 41.68
N ALA A 385 27.78 -13.35 40.49
CA ALA A 385 27.92 -14.26 39.35
C ALA A 385 29.39 -14.36 38.91
N ALA A 386 30.09 -13.22 38.79
CA ALA A 386 31.50 -13.18 38.40
C ALA A 386 32.42 -13.88 39.39
N MET A 387 32.20 -13.71 40.70
CA MET A 387 32.95 -14.38 41.77
C MET A 387 32.72 -15.91 41.75
N LEU A 388 31.51 -16.36 41.42
CA LEU A 388 31.16 -17.75 41.28
C LEU A 388 31.59 -18.38 39.93
N GLY A 389 32.22 -17.61 39.06
CA GLY A 389 32.87 -18.12 37.86
C GLY A 389 32.07 -17.91 36.55
N ASN A 390 30.92 -17.26 36.54
CA ASN A 390 30.21 -17.01 35.31
C ASN A 390 31.05 -16.13 34.36
N SER A 391 31.41 -16.66 33.18
CA SER A 391 32.34 -16.01 32.26
C SER A 391 31.78 -14.73 31.65
N ASN A 392 30.45 -14.65 31.43
CA ASN A 392 29.81 -13.45 30.92
C ASN A 392 29.80 -12.33 31.97
N ALA A 393 29.49 -12.69 33.24
CA ALA A 393 29.58 -11.76 34.36
C ALA A 393 30.99 -11.23 34.57
N GLN A 394 32.01 -12.12 34.47
CA GLN A 394 33.42 -11.73 34.56
C GLN A 394 33.81 -10.76 33.45
N ALA A 395 33.39 -11.01 32.19
CA ALA A 395 33.64 -10.11 31.09
C ALA A 395 32.96 -8.73 31.29
N GLU A 396 31.73 -8.75 31.80
CA GLU A 396 30.94 -7.52 32.03
C GLU A 396 31.53 -6.70 33.20
N ILE A 397 31.93 -7.31 34.29
CA ILE A 397 32.64 -6.63 35.41
C ILE A 397 33.97 -6.04 34.91
N GLY A 398 34.73 -6.80 34.10
CA GLY A 398 35.94 -6.30 33.46
C GLY A 398 35.68 -5.05 32.62
N TYR A 399 34.59 -5.06 31.88
CA TYR A 399 34.19 -3.91 31.08
C TYR A 399 33.77 -2.70 31.92
N LEU A 400 33.03 -2.90 33.02
CA LEU A 400 32.68 -1.82 33.94
C LEU A 400 33.89 -1.15 34.56
N TYR A 401 34.89 -1.95 35.00
CA TYR A 401 36.16 -1.40 35.48
C TYR A 401 36.98 -0.71 34.39
N LEU A 402 36.88 -1.17 33.14
CA LEU A 402 37.58 -0.55 32.02
C LEU A 402 37.04 0.85 31.73
N ILE A 403 35.70 1.02 31.69
CA ILE A 403 35.08 2.28 31.31
C ILE A 403 34.82 3.23 32.49
N GLY A 404 34.73 2.75 33.70
CA GLY A 404 34.53 3.57 34.90
C GLY A 404 33.13 4.14 35.05
N LYS A 405 32.09 3.43 34.55
CA LYS A 405 30.73 4.00 34.50
C LYS A 405 29.92 3.68 35.76
N GLU A 406 29.62 2.43 36.05
CA GLU A 406 28.87 2.01 37.25
C GLU A 406 29.78 1.63 38.41
N LEU A 407 31.04 1.35 38.10
CA LEU A 407 32.11 1.11 39.04
C LEU A 407 33.26 2.08 38.80
N PRO A 408 34.03 2.48 39.83
CA PRO A 408 35.21 3.32 39.62
C PRO A 408 36.19 2.65 38.64
N GLN A 409 36.75 3.43 37.72
CA GLN A 409 37.70 2.90 36.75
C GLN A 409 38.90 2.24 37.46
N ASN A 410 39.23 1.01 37.06
CA ASN A 410 40.35 0.27 37.53
C ASN A 410 40.88 -0.66 36.44
N LEU A 411 41.84 -0.20 35.68
CA LEU A 411 42.39 -0.91 34.52
C LEU A 411 43.09 -2.22 34.91
N PRO A 412 43.89 -2.31 36.01
CA PRO A 412 44.46 -3.57 36.48
C PRO A 412 43.40 -4.61 36.79
N ASP A 413 42.36 -4.28 37.54
CA ASP A 413 41.26 -5.19 37.86
C ASP A 413 40.47 -5.60 36.62
N ALA A 414 40.24 -4.68 35.69
CA ALA A 414 39.62 -5.00 34.38
C ALA A 414 40.42 -6.13 33.68
N GLY A 415 41.76 -6.02 33.63
CA GLY A 415 42.64 -7.03 33.06
C GLY A 415 42.55 -8.38 33.79
N VAL A 416 42.42 -8.39 35.10
CA VAL A 416 42.24 -9.60 35.89
C VAL A 416 40.94 -10.30 35.55
N TRP A 417 39.84 -9.56 35.48
CA TRP A 417 38.53 -10.13 35.17
C TRP A 417 38.43 -10.61 33.72
N PHE A 418 39.00 -9.89 32.76
CA PHE A 418 39.04 -10.35 31.37
C PHE A 418 39.92 -11.61 31.21
N LYS A 419 41.04 -11.74 31.95
CA LYS A 419 41.85 -12.98 31.95
C LYS A 419 41.04 -14.19 32.44
N LYS A 420 40.26 -14.02 33.52
CA LYS A 420 39.39 -15.09 34.05
C LYS A 420 38.32 -15.49 33.03
N ALA A 421 37.66 -14.53 32.39
CA ALA A 421 36.65 -14.81 31.39
C ALA A 421 37.23 -15.41 30.10
N ALA A 422 38.36 -14.89 29.62
CA ALA A 422 39.04 -15.40 28.43
C ALA A 422 39.55 -16.84 28.62
N ALA A 423 40.03 -17.17 29.82
CA ALA A 423 40.42 -18.56 30.16
C ALA A 423 39.26 -19.56 30.06
N GLN A 424 38.01 -19.09 30.07
CA GLN A 424 36.80 -19.88 29.87
C GLN A 424 36.25 -19.76 28.41
N GLY A 425 37.03 -19.19 27.50
CA GLY A 425 36.65 -19.03 26.08
C GLY A 425 35.70 -17.89 25.81
N ASN A 426 35.56 -16.90 26.69
CA ASN A 426 34.71 -15.75 26.43
C ASN A 426 35.34 -14.82 25.37
N PHE A 427 34.77 -14.79 24.17
CA PHE A 427 35.31 -14.03 23.03
C PHE A 427 35.29 -12.52 23.23
N VAL A 428 34.33 -11.99 23.99
CA VAL A 428 34.25 -10.54 24.32
C VAL A 428 35.43 -10.19 25.24
N ALA A 429 35.73 -11.04 26.23
CA ALA A 429 36.87 -10.87 27.10
C ALA A 429 38.20 -10.96 26.34
N HIS A 430 38.32 -11.90 25.40
CA HIS A 430 39.46 -11.98 24.51
C HIS A 430 39.67 -10.67 23.71
N PHE A 431 38.61 -10.07 23.19
CA PHE A 431 38.71 -8.81 22.47
C PHE A 431 39.25 -7.67 23.34
N TYR A 432 38.64 -7.44 24.49
CA TYR A 432 39.10 -6.36 25.38
C TYR A 432 40.51 -6.62 25.93
N LEU A 433 40.83 -7.83 26.32
CA LEU A 433 42.15 -8.19 26.79
C LEU A 433 43.24 -8.02 25.71
N GLY A 434 42.89 -8.35 24.45
CA GLY A 434 43.76 -8.10 23.29
C GLY A 434 44.05 -6.62 23.10
N ARG A 435 43.05 -5.76 23.21
CA ARG A 435 43.21 -4.30 23.15
C ARG A 435 44.04 -3.77 24.34
N MET A 436 43.81 -4.32 25.54
CA MET A 436 44.60 -3.92 26.72
C MET A 436 46.07 -4.29 26.56
N TYR A 437 46.43 -5.46 26.03
CA TYR A 437 47.81 -5.82 25.73
C TYR A 437 48.42 -5.00 24.60
N GLN A 438 47.63 -4.60 23.61
CA GLN A 438 48.07 -3.73 22.51
C GLN A 438 48.48 -2.34 23.02
N ASN A 439 47.71 -1.78 23.92
CA ASN A 439 47.89 -0.42 24.40
C ASN A 439 48.79 -0.33 25.64
N GLY A 440 48.79 -1.38 26.49
CA GLY A 440 49.40 -1.37 27.82
C GLY A 440 48.42 -0.86 28.90
N ASP A 441 47.12 -0.95 28.66
CA ASP A 441 46.08 -0.44 29.57
C ASP A 441 45.86 -1.43 30.72
N GLY A 442 46.43 -1.14 31.93
CA GLY A 442 46.30 -1.99 33.12
C GLY A 442 47.01 -3.33 33.04
N VAL A 443 47.71 -3.62 31.96
CA VAL A 443 48.56 -4.77 31.74
C VAL A 443 49.85 -4.33 31.06
N GLU A 444 50.95 -5.07 31.25
CA GLU A 444 52.18 -4.80 30.51
C GLU A 444 51.94 -4.97 29.00
N LYS A 445 52.32 -3.98 28.20
CA LYS A 445 52.18 -4.00 26.75
C LYS A 445 52.87 -5.20 26.13
N ASN A 446 52.13 -6.00 25.35
CA ASN A 446 52.66 -7.21 24.72
C ASN A 446 51.90 -7.54 23.43
N MET A 447 52.57 -7.33 22.31
CA MET A 447 51.97 -7.48 20.99
C MET A 447 51.65 -8.93 20.60
N GLU A 448 52.44 -9.91 21.10
CA GLU A 448 52.15 -11.33 20.87
C GLU A 448 50.85 -11.73 21.58
N LYS A 449 50.70 -11.36 22.87
CA LYS A 449 49.46 -11.59 23.62
C LYS A 449 48.29 -10.84 23.02
N ALA A 450 48.50 -9.59 22.54
CA ALA A 450 47.47 -8.86 21.87
C ALA A 450 46.97 -9.61 20.65
N ARG A 451 47.88 -10.07 19.78
CA ARG A 451 47.53 -10.86 18.58
C ARG A 451 46.82 -12.16 18.93
N PHE A 452 47.33 -12.92 19.89
CA PHE A 452 46.70 -14.14 20.35
C PHE A 452 45.24 -13.93 20.78
N HIS A 453 45.01 -12.94 21.66
CA HIS A 453 43.65 -12.67 22.15
C HIS A 453 42.71 -12.09 21.06
N LEU A 454 43.20 -11.22 20.18
CA LEU A 454 42.40 -10.69 19.08
C LEU A 454 42.05 -11.75 18.04
N SER A 455 42.96 -12.74 17.77
CA SER A 455 42.67 -13.88 16.90
C SER A 455 41.55 -14.74 17.47
N ASN A 456 41.62 -15.10 18.75
CA ASN A 456 40.52 -15.84 19.40
C ASN A 456 39.18 -15.10 19.36
N ALA A 457 39.21 -13.78 19.56
CA ALA A 457 38.01 -12.97 19.49
C ALA A 457 37.43 -12.93 18.05
N ALA A 458 38.28 -12.85 17.03
CA ALA A 458 37.87 -12.87 15.62
C ALA A 458 37.30 -14.22 15.20
N GLU A 459 37.91 -15.36 15.65
CA GLU A 459 37.37 -16.71 15.46
C GLU A 459 35.99 -16.87 16.12
N GLY A 460 35.79 -16.21 17.27
CA GLY A 460 34.49 -16.13 17.94
C GLY A 460 33.49 -15.16 17.32
N GLY A 461 33.80 -14.59 16.16
CA GLY A 461 32.87 -13.73 15.40
C GLY A 461 32.82 -12.27 15.89
N ILE A 462 33.74 -11.82 16.72
CA ILE A 462 33.80 -10.40 17.15
C ILE A 462 34.35 -9.54 16.02
N LYS A 463 33.48 -8.94 15.21
CA LYS A 463 33.84 -8.12 14.05
C LYS A 463 34.90 -7.03 14.30
N PRO A 464 34.87 -6.26 15.42
CA PRO A 464 35.92 -5.29 15.73
C PRO A 464 37.33 -5.90 15.93
N ALA A 465 37.42 -7.20 16.28
CA ALA A 465 38.69 -7.86 16.46
C ALA A 465 39.48 -8.03 15.17
N LEU A 466 38.79 -8.28 14.04
CA LEU A 466 39.44 -8.35 12.71
C LEU A 466 40.09 -7.02 12.34
N LYS A 467 39.42 -5.90 12.62
CA LYS A 467 39.99 -4.56 12.39
C LYS A 467 41.22 -4.32 13.25
N ALA A 468 41.16 -4.70 14.54
CA ALA A 468 42.27 -4.55 15.46
C ALA A 468 43.49 -5.43 15.07
N LEU A 469 43.26 -6.63 14.52
CA LEU A 469 44.34 -7.46 13.97
C LEU A 469 45.05 -6.82 12.78
N ASN A 470 44.28 -6.28 11.84
CA ASN A 470 44.85 -5.57 10.68
C ASN A 470 45.68 -4.34 11.12
N GLU A 471 45.24 -3.61 12.15
CA GLU A 471 45.99 -2.50 12.74
C GLU A 471 47.32 -2.95 13.32
N LEU A 472 47.37 -4.13 13.94
CA LEU A 472 48.60 -4.72 14.48
C LEU A 472 49.59 -5.13 13.37
N GLU A 473 49.13 -5.68 12.28
CA GLU A 473 49.99 -6.08 11.14
C GLU A 473 50.66 -4.90 10.43
N HIS A 474 49.97 -3.75 10.40
CA HIS A 474 50.51 -2.50 9.82
C HIS A 474 51.50 -1.78 10.76
N GLN A 475 51.45 -2.02 12.06
CA GLN A 475 52.39 -1.45 13.07
C GLN A 475 53.72 -2.24 13.20
N THR A 476 53.78 -3.44 12.63
CA THR A 476 54.98 -4.32 12.68
C THR A 476 55.78 -4.33 11.37
N LYS A 477 55.34 -3.56 10.37
CA LYS A 477 56.11 -3.20 9.14
C LYS A 477 56.68 -1.80 9.29
#